data_8c5b3b2a74bb24ba174a3052ec787017
#
_entry.id   8c5b3b2a74bb24ba174a3052ec787017
#
_cell.length_a   1.000
_cell.length_b   1.000
_cell.length_c   1.000
_cell.angle_alpha   90.00
_cell.angle_beta   90.00
_cell.angle_gamma   90.00
#
_symmetry.space_group_name_H-M   'P 1'
#
loop_
_entity.id
_entity.type
_entity.pdbx_description
1 polymer ?
#
loop_
_entity_poly.entity_id
_entity_poly.type
_entity_poly.pdbx_seq_one_letter_code
_entity_poly.pdbx_strand_id
1 'polypeptide(L)'
;DGTQIARHQDRVTAWERGERVAPITIDMSLTRACNYACHYCYAMLQENDRQVINQKVIYDFLEDCAEIGVKGISLVSDGESTISPVYVDTIVRGGQLGLSMASGTNGMVLTRRKLEEVLPHLTYLRINISAGEARRYAEIMGVKEDWFHRVCQNIRDMVDIKRKNNLKVTIGMQMVLMPEYEDQIMPLARLGKELRPDYLVIKHCSDNEEGALGVNYKGYKPLYEKLREAEALSD
;
A
#
# COMPACT_ATOMS: atom_id res chain seq x y z
N ASP A 1 -7.40 -11.12 2.39
CA ASP A 1 -8.30 -12.11 1.83
C ASP A 1 -9.00 -12.87 2.97
N GLY A 2 -10.17 -13.48 2.69
CA GLY A 2 -10.98 -14.19 3.68
C GLY A 2 -10.28 -15.38 4.36
N THR A 3 -9.15 -15.85 3.86
CA THR A 3 -8.40 -16.95 4.46
C THR A 3 -7.81 -16.60 5.83
N GLN A 4 -7.60 -15.33 6.11
CA GLN A 4 -7.10 -14.89 7.42
C GLN A 4 -8.13 -15.11 8.55
N ILE A 5 -9.41 -15.03 8.24
CA ILE A 5 -10.49 -15.30 9.21
C ILE A 5 -10.37 -16.72 9.81
N ALA A 6 -9.96 -17.70 8.99
CA ALA A 6 -9.74 -19.07 9.44
C ALA A 6 -8.71 -19.22 10.59
N ARG A 7 -7.80 -18.27 10.75
CA ARG A 7 -6.81 -18.22 11.83
C ARG A 7 -7.35 -17.63 13.15
N HIS A 8 -8.58 -17.12 13.14
CA HIS A 8 -9.22 -16.44 14.25
C HIS A 8 -10.62 -17.01 14.53
N GLN A 9 -10.76 -18.34 14.45
CA GLN A 9 -12.05 -19.04 14.62
C GLN A 9 -12.67 -18.79 15.96
N ASP A 10 -11.87 -18.61 17.00
CA ASP A 10 -12.34 -18.22 18.35
C ASP A 10 -13.16 -16.93 18.31
N ARG A 11 -12.70 -15.91 17.58
CA ARG A 11 -13.44 -14.65 17.42
C ARG A 11 -14.66 -14.79 16.53
N VAL A 12 -14.56 -15.55 15.45
CA VAL A 12 -15.73 -15.83 14.59
C VAL A 12 -16.82 -16.50 15.40
N THR A 13 -16.47 -17.54 16.16
CA THR A 13 -17.42 -18.27 17.02
C THR A 13 -18.01 -17.38 18.12
N ALA A 14 -17.22 -16.50 18.73
CA ALA A 14 -17.72 -15.54 19.72
C ALA A 14 -18.71 -14.54 19.08
N TRP A 15 -18.38 -14.01 17.89
CA TRP A 15 -19.27 -13.12 17.15
C TRP A 15 -20.58 -13.80 16.74
N GLU A 16 -20.52 -15.05 16.25
CA GLU A 16 -21.71 -15.85 15.91
C GLU A 16 -22.65 -16.07 17.12
N ARG A 17 -22.09 -16.09 18.33
CA ARG A 17 -22.85 -16.14 19.58
C ARG A 17 -23.40 -14.78 20.05
N GLY A 18 -23.16 -13.71 19.28
CA GLY A 18 -23.59 -12.35 19.63
C GLY A 18 -22.69 -11.66 20.66
N GLU A 19 -21.51 -12.20 20.95
CA GLU A 19 -20.53 -11.56 21.84
C GLU A 19 -19.88 -10.36 21.16
N ARG A 20 -19.48 -9.37 21.95
CA ARG A 20 -18.68 -8.24 21.45
C ARG A 20 -17.25 -8.72 21.20
N VAL A 21 -16.80 -8.62 19.98
CA VAL A 21 -15.43 -8.95 19.59
C VAL A 21 -14.73 -7.76 18.96
N ALA A 22 -13.46 -7.56 19.28
CA ALA A 22 -12.65 -6.56 18.60
C ALA A 22 -12.38 -6.98 17.15
N PRO A 23 -12.26 -6.03 16.19
CA PRO A 23 -11.81 -6.33 14.84
C PRO A 23 -10.41 -6.93 14.86
N ILE A 24 -10.11 -7.79 13.89
CA ILE A 24 -8.79 -8.40 13.74
C ILE A 24 -7.81 -7.37 13.19
N THR A 25 -8.22 -6.65 12.16
CA THR A 25 -7.42 -5.61 11.49
C THR A 25 -8.28 -4.36 11.30
N ILE A 26 -7.63 -3.19 11.37
CA ILE A 26 -8.25 -1.91 11.08
C ILE A 26 -7.48 -1.27 9.92
N ASP A 27 -8.21 -0.92 8.86
CA ASP A 27 -7.69 -0.07 7.77
C ASP A 27 -7.97 1.39 8.10
N MET A 28 -6.96 2.24 8.01
CA MET A 28 -7.08 3.67 8.29
C MET A 28 -6.09 4.50 7.49
N SER A 29 -6.29 5.82 7.50
CA SER A 29 -5.31 6.79 7.02
C SER A 29 -4.96 7.80 8.10
N LEU A 30 -3.76 8.35 8.05
CA LEU A 30 -3.30 9.40 8.97
C LEU A 30 -3.64 10.80 8.46
N THR A 31 -3.95 10.92 7.17
CA THR A 31 -4.40 12.15 6.51
C THR A 31 -5.13 11.82 5.23
N ARG A 32 -6.12 12.65 4.89
CA ARG A 32 -6.79 12.58 3.59
C ARG A 32 -6.04 13.35 2.48
N ALA A 33 -5.00 14.12 2.84
CA ALA A 33 -4.15 14.77 1.86
C ALA A 33 -3.29 13.75 1.11
N CYS A 34 -3.05 14.01 -0.18
CA CYS A 34 -2.13 13.23 -1.02
C CYS A 34 -1.25 14.18 -1.81
N ASN A 35 -0.01 13.81 -2.04
CA ASN A 35 0.94 14.53 -2.90
C ASN A 35 0.88 14.07 -4.37
N TYR A 36 0.03 13.06 -4.70
CA TYR A 36 -0.21 12.54 -6.05
C TYR A 36 -1.63 12.86 -6.52
N ALA A 37 -1.85 12.71 -7.84
CA ALA A 37 -3.16 12.84 -8.50
C ALA A 37 -3.38 11.69 -9.50
N CYS A 38 -3.28 10.44 -9.01
CA CYS A 38 -3.40 9.24 -9.84
C CYS A 38 -4.75 9.17 -10.54
N HIS A 39 -4.77 8.90 -11.84
CA HIS A 39 -5.99 8.86 -12.65
C HIS A 39 -7.02 7.81 -12.23
N TYR A 40 -6.56 6.74 -11.57
CA TYR A 40 -7.41 5.65 -11.07
C TYR A 40 -7.80 5.79 -9.60
N CYS A 41 -7.61 6.96 -9.00
CA CYS A 41 -7.76 7.13 -7.55
C CYS A 41 -9.16 7.59 -7.17
N TYR A 42 -9.87 6.80 -6.37
CA TYR A 42 -11.18 7.15 -5.81
C TYR A 42 -11.16 8.43 -4.96
N ALA A 43 -10.06 8.69 -4.26
CA ALA A 43 -9.94 9.88 -3.43
C ALA A 43 -10.09 11.19 -4.23
N MET A 44 -9.86 11.16 -5.55
CA MET A 44 -10.10 12.30 -6.45
C MET A 44 -11.60 12.59 -6.67
N LEU A 45 -12.46 11.60 -6.40
CA LEU A 45 -13.92 11.69 -6.54
C LEU A 45 -14.62 12.10 -5.25
N GLN A 46 -13.88 12.17 -4.14
CA GLN A 46 -14.42 12.48 -2.82
C GLN A 46 -14.09 13.90 -2.40
N GLU A 47 -15.01 14.53 -1.66
CA GLU A 47 -14.68 15.77 -0.95
C GLU A 47 -13.55 15.51 0.05
N ASN A 48 -12.46 16.27 -0.07
CA ASN A 48 -11.28 16.06 0.74
C ASN A 48 -10.92 17.34 1.51
N ASP A 49 -11.16 17.32 2.82
CA ASP A 49 -10.86 18.40 3.75
C ASP A 49 -9.40 18.42 4.22
N ARG A 50 -8.57 17.49 3.72
CA ARG A 50 -7.14 17.36 4.03
C ARG A 50 -6.82 17.24 5.53
N GLN A 51 -7.76 16.73 6.32
CA GLN A 51 -7.53 16.53 7.75
C GLN A 51 -6.32 15.64 8.02
N VAL A 52 -5.68 15.89 9.16
CA VAL A 52 -4.54 15.13 9.68
C VAL A 52 -4.87 14.71 11.11
N ILE A 53 -4.62 13.46 11.44
CA ILE A 53 -4.82 12.96 12.80
C ILE A 53 -3.77 13.57 13.73
N ASN A 54 -4.21 14.03 14.91
CA ASN A 54 -3.33 14.54 15.95
C ASN A 54 -2.53 13.39 16.58
N GLN A 55 -1.28 13.66 16.98
CA GLN A 55 -0.37 12.66 17.57
C GLN A 55 -0.96 12.00 18.84
N LYS A 56 -1.55 12.80 19.73
CA LYS A 56 -2.16 12.23 20.94
C LYS A 56 -3.30 11.27 20.60
N VAL A 57 -4.18 11.67 19.68
CA VAL A 57 -5.31 10.85 19.26
C VAL A 57 -4.85 9.51 18.67
N ILE A 58 -3.80 9.53 17.83
CA ILE A 58 -3.29 8.28 17.23
C ILE A 58 -2.63 7.39 18.28
N TYR A 59 -1.95 7.95 19.28
CA TYR A 59 -1.32 7.18 20.34
C TYR A 59 -2.36 6.50 21.25
N ASP A 60 -3.34 7.26 21.72
CA ASP A 60 -4.46 6.73 22.50
C ASP A 60 -5.17 5.61 21.73
N PHE A 61 -5.45 5.83 20.43
CA PHE A 61 -6.08 4.83 19.55
C PHE A 61 -5.25 3.53 19.41
N LEU A 62 -3.93 3.62 19.26
CA LEU A 62 -3.07 2.44 19.15
C LEU A 62 -3.01 1.66 20.48
N GLU A 63 -3.00 2.34 21.61
CA GLU A 63 -3.05 1.74 22.94
C GLU A 63 -4.38 1.01 23.16
N ASP A 64 -5.50 1.67 22.86
CA ASP A 64 -6.84 1.07 22.92
C ASP A 64 -6.94 -0.16 22.01
N CYS A 65 -6.43 -0.07 20.77
CA CYS A 65 -6.40 -1.20 19.85
C CYS A 65 -5.62 -2.40 20.40
N ALA A 66 -4.46 -2.15 21.00
CA ALA A 66 -3.66 -3.22 21.60
C ALA A 66 -4.37 -3.84 22.82
N GLU A 67 -5.00 -3.01 23.69
CA GLU A 67 -5.72 -3.46 24.87
C GLU A 67 -6.93 -4.34 24.52
N ILE A 68 -7.78 -3.92 23.56
CA ILE A 68 -8.95 -4.71 23.15
C ILE A 68 -8.58 -5.91 22.27
N GLY A 69 -7.28 -6.06 21.91
CA GLY A 69 -6.73 -7.23 21.22
C GLY A 69 -6.83 -7.18 19.70
N VAL A 70 -6.91 -6.00 19.06
CA VAL A 70 -6.67 -5.84 17.61
C VAL A 70 -5.29 -6.43 17.26
N LYS A 71 -5.16 -7.07 16.11
CA LYS A 71 -3.92 -7.74 15.70
C LYS A 71 -3.09 -6.92 14.71
N GLY A 72 -3.74 -6.07 13.91
CA GLY A 72 -3.02 -5.30 12.91
C GLY A 72 -3.69 -3.98 12.57
N ILE A 73 -2.85 -3.01 12.21
CA ILE A 73 -3.26 -1.71 11.67
C ILE A 73 -2.67 -1.59 10.27
N SER A 74 -3.53 -1.29 9.30
CA SER A 74 -3.15 -1.11 7.90
C SER A 74 -3.35 0.36 7.52
N LEU A 75 -2.27 1.05 7.22
CA LEU A 75 -2.29 2.43 6.72
C LEU A 75 -2.47 2.41 5.18
N VAL A 76 -3.64 1.94 4.74
CA VAL A 76 -4.03 1.77 3.33
C VAL A 76 -5.46 2.25 3.16
N SER A 77 -5.66 3.54 3.07
CA SER A 77 -6.98 4.16 2.88
C SER A 77 -6.82 5.44 2.06
N ASP A 78 -7.64 6.45 2.33
CA ASP A 78 -7.60 7.74 1.62
C ASP A 78 -6.27 8.47 1.84
N GLY A 79 -5.89 9.30 0.86
CA GLY A 79 -4.70 10.14 0.94
C GLY A 79 -3.38 9.35 0.89
N GLU A 80 -2.33 9.97 1.43
CA GLU A 80 -0.99 9.39 1.51
C GLU A 80 -0.46 9.52 2.94
N SER A 81 -0.57 8.46 3.73
CA SER A 81 -0.20 8.46 5.15
C SER A 81 1.25 8.88 5.42
N THR A 82 2.18 8.62 4.49
CA THR A 82 3.62 8.92 4.67
C THR A 82 3.95 10.41 4.67
N ILE A 83 3.04 11.29 4.18
CA ILE A 83 3.21 12.75 4.29
C ILE A 83 2.74 13.30 5.64
N SER A 84 2.00 12.51 6.42
CA SER A 84 1.61 12.91 7.76
C SER A 84 2.84 13.04 8.67
N PRO A 85 2.93 14.10 9.49
CA PRO A 85 4.05 14.28 10.42
C PRO A 85 4.11 13.19 11.49
N VAL A 86 3.00 12.50 11.75
CA VAL A 86 2.93 11.43 12.77
C VAL A 86 3.16 10.02 12.21
N TYR A 87 3.47 9.89 10.90
CA TYR A 87 3.59 8.58 10.26
C TYR A 87 4.66 7.68 10.90
N VAL A 88 5.88 8.20 11.06
CA VAL A 88 6.99 7.42 11.64
C VAL A 88 6.63 6.98 13.06
N ASP A 89 6.19 7.91 13.88
CA ASP A 89 5.82 7.66 15.27
C ASP A 89 4.68 6.63 15.39
N THR A 90 3.68 6.71 14.49
CA THR A 90 2.58 5.74 14.44
C THR A 90 3.07 4.32 14.19
N ILE A 91 3.95 4.14 13.20
CA ILE A 91 4.51 2.82 12.87
C ILE A 91 5.36 2.27 14.01
N VAL A 92 6.25 3.10 14.54
CA VAL A 92 7.15 2.71 15.65
C VAL A 92 6.34 2.36 16.89
N ARG A 93 5.38 3.22 17.29
CA ARG A 93 4.55 3.00 18.48
C ARG A 93 3.69 1.76 18.33
N GLY A 94 3.01 1.59 17.19
CA GLY A 94 2.19 0.42 16.92
C GLY A 94 2.99 -0.88 16.99
N GLY A 95 4.18 -0.91 16.37
CA GLY A 95 5.08 -2.05 16.44
C GLY A 95 5.57 -2.37 17.86
N GLN A 96 5.87 -1.34 18.66
CA GLN A 96 6.25 -1.50 20.08
C GLN A 96 5.11 -2.06 20.95
N LEU A 97 3.85 -1.74 20.61
CA LEU A 97 2.66 -2.28 21.26
C LEU A 97 2.33 -3.71 20.79
N GLY A 98 3.12 -4.30 19.89
CA GLY A 98 2.91 -5.66 19.38
C GLY A 98 1.84 -5.74 18.29
N LEU A 99 1.38 -4.61 17.73
CA LEU A 99 0.50 -4.59 16.58
C LEU A 99 1.28 -4.89 15.29
N SER A 100 0.68 -5.69 14.41
CA SER A 100 1.20 -5.88 13.05
C SER A 100 0.93 -4.64 12.21
N MET A 101 1.95 -3.82 11.99
CA MET A 101 1.82 -2.58 11.24
C MET A 101 2.02 -2.83 9.74
N ALA A 102 1.10 -2.34 8.91
CA ALA A 102 1.18 -2.41 7.46
C ALA A 102 0.99 -1.03 6.83
N SER A 103 1.61 -0.78 5.68
CA SER A 103 1.47 0.48 4.96
C SER A 103 1.44 0.28 3.45
N GLY A 104 0.49 0.95 2.78
CA GLY A 104 0.49 1.17 1.35
C GLY A 104 0.79 2.64 1.05
N THR A 105 1.68 2.91 0.11
CA THR A 105 2.18 4.26 -0.15
C THR A 105 2.60 4.44 -1.60
N ASN A 106 2.66 5.69 -2.07
CA ASN A 106 3.32 6.02 -3.32
C ASN A 106 4.86 6.02 -3.21
N GLY A 107 5.42 5.91 -2.01
CA GLY A 107 6.85 5.75 -1.75
C GLY A 107 7.71 7.01 -1.91
N MET A 108 7.13 8.16 -2.31
CA MET A 108 7.89 9.35 -2.70
C MET A 108 8.68 9.99 -1.55
N VAL A 109 8.08 10.07 -0.36
CA VAL A 109 8.66 10.78 0.80
C VAL A 109 9.36 9.87 1.81
N LEU A 110 9.47 8.58 1.49
CA LEU A 110 10.18 7.60 2.30
C LEU A 110 11.68 7.65 2.04
N THR A 111 12.34 8.64 2.63
CA THR A 111 13.80 8.74 2.59
C THR A 111 14.47 7.57 3.32
N ARG A 112 15.73 7.27 3.00
CA ARG A 112 16.51 6.21 3.65
C ARG A 112 16.44 6.30 5.18
N ARG A 113 16.59 7.49 5.75
CA ARG A 113 16.49 7.72 7.19
C ARG A 113 15.11 7.27 7.74
N LYS A 114 13.99 7.69 7.12
CA LYS A 114 12.67 7.26 7.55
C LYS A 114 12.49 5.74 7.42
N LEU A 115 13.03 5.14 6.36
CA LEU A 115 12.98 3.71 6.14
C LEU A 115 13.73 2.91 7.22
N GLU A 116 14.90 3.38 7.65
CA GLU A 116 15.66 2.78 8.74
C GLU A 116 14.88 2.79 10.06
N GLU A 117 14.06 3.84 10.29
CA GLU A 117 13.21 3.95 11.47
C GLU A 117 11.97 3.06 11.40
N VAL A 118 11.29 2.95 10.25
CA VAL A 118 9.98 2.27 10.17
C VAL A 118 10.04 0.79 9.80
N LEU A 119 11.00 0.36 8.94
CA LEU A 119 11.04 -1.02 8.44
C LEU A 119 11.15 -2.08 9.53
N PRO A 120 11.88 -1.87 10.66
CA PRO A 120 11.90 -2.83 11.75
C PRO A 120 10.56 -3.07 12.45
N HIS A 121 9.62 -2.14 12.32
CA HIS A 121 8.30 -2.15 12.96
C HIS A 121 7.16 -2.51 11.99
N LEU A 122 7.46 -2.69 10.69
CA LEU A 122 6.49 -3.07 9.68
C LEU A 122 6.52 -4.59 9.45
N THR A 123 5.33 -5.18 9.31
CA THR A 123 5.17 -6.53 8.75
C THR A 123 5.05 -6.50 7.23
N TYR A 124 4.56 -5.38 6.70
CA TYR A 124 4.26 -5.24 5.29
C TYR A 124 4.36 -3.78 4.83
N LEU A 125 5.05 -3.56 3.71
CA LEU A 125 5.13 -2.26 3.02
C LEU A 125 4.91 -2.46 1.53
N ARG A 126 3.88 -1.80 0.98
CA ARG A 126 3.54 -1.89 -0.43
C ARG A 126 3.63 -0.54 -1.11
N ILE A 127 4.39 -0.49 -2.19
CA ILE A 127 4.55 0.70 -3.01
C ILE A 127 3.62 0.62 -4.23
N ASN A 128 2.71 1.60 -4.36
CA ASN A 128 1.90 1.75 -5.55
C ASN A 128 2.72 2.44 -6.64
N ILE A 129 3.01 1.69 -7.72
CA ILE A 129 3.80 2.13 -8.86
C ILE A 129 3.17 1.52 -10.12
N SER A 130 2.40 2.32 -10.87
CA SER A 130 1.58 1.81 -11.97
C SER A 130 2.21 1.97 -13.35
N ALA A 131 3.53 2.19 -13.40
CA ALA A 131 4.29 2.19 -14.65
C ALA A 131 5.76 1.82 -14.40
N GLY A 132 6.42 1.28 -15.43
CA GLY A 132 7.84 0.93 -15.43
C GLY A 132 8.74 1.96 -16.11
N GLU A 133 8.18 3.08 -16.62
CA GLU A 133 8.88 4.11 -17.36
C GLU A 133 8.50 5.51 -16.84
N ALA A 134 9.49 6.41 -16.72
CA ALA A 134 9.33 7.71 -16.06
C ALA A 134 8.21 8.57 -16.66
N ARG A 135 8.13 8.67 -17.99
CA ARG A 135 7.11 9.46 -18.66
C ARG A 135 5.70 8.92 -18.37
N ARG A 136 5.48 7.61 -18.57
CA ARG A 136 4.17 6.98 -18.33
C ARG A 136 3.81 6.98 -16.85
N TYR A 137 4.80 6.83 -15.97
CA TYR A 137 4.60 7.01 -14.53
C TYR A 137 4.05 8.41 -14.22
N ALA A 138 4.68 9.45 -14.76
CA ALA A 138 4.25 10.83 -14.54
C ALA A 138 2.81 11.05 -15.03
N GLU A 139 2.47 10.55 -16.22
CA GLU A 139 1.12 10.64 -16.80
C GLU A 139 0.08 9.91 -15.93
N ILE A 140 0.31 8.65 -15.57
CA ILE A 140 -0.64 7.80 -14.82
C ILE A 140 -0.80 8.25 -13.38
N MET A 141 0.31 8.59 -12.73
CA MET A 141 0.34 8.94 -11.31
C MET A 141 0.10 10.44 -11.05
N GLY A 142 -0.03 11.26 -12.10
CA GLY A 142 -0.31 12.70 -12.01
C GLY A 142 0.81 13.49 -11.34
N VAL A 143 2.08 13.19 -11.68
CA VAL A 143 3.28 13.77 -11.04
C VAL A 143 4.34 14.16 -12.07
N LYS A 144 5.52 14.60 -11.61
CA LYS A 144 6.68 14.88 -12.48
C LYS A 144 7.48 13.59 -12.76
N GLU A 145 8.15 13.54 -13.92
CA GLU A 145 8.95 12.37 -14.33
C GLU A 145 10.11 12.04 -13.37
N ASP A 146 10.75 13.04 -12.81
CA ASP A 146 11.86 12.86 -11.86
C ASP A 146 11.44 12.14 -10.57
N TRP A 147 10.14 12.17 -10.23
CA TRP A 147 9.61 11.43 -9.08
C TRP A 147 9.69 9.92 -9.26
N PHE A 148 9.58 9.43 -10.48
CA PHE A 148 9.79 8.02 -10.79
C PHE A 148 11.18 7.52 -10.32
N HIS A 149 12.22 8.25 -10.66
CA HIS A 149 13.59 7.88 -10.29
C HIS A 149 13.78 7.89 -8.78
N ARG A 150 13.17 8.85 -8.10
CA ARG A 150 13.20 8.93 -6.65
C ARG A 150 12.48 7.75 -5.98
N VAL A 151 11.31 7.39 -6.46
CA VAL A 151 10.58 6.22 -5.94
C VAL A 151 11.36 4.93 -6.19
N CYS A 152 11.92 4.75 -7.36
CA CYS A 152 12.81 3.61 -7.66
C CYS A 152 14.01 3.55 -6.70
N GLN A 153 14.63 4.70 -6.41
CA GLN A 153 15.72 4.77 -5.43
C GLN A 153 15.25 4.40 -4.02
N ASN A 154 14.09 4.91 -3.60
CA ASN A 154 13.52 4.57 -2.29
C ASN A 154 13.23 3.06 -2.19
N ILE A 155 12.73 2.42 -3.27
CA ILE A 155 12.53 0.95 -3.29
C ILE A 155 13.87 0.20 -3.16
N ARG A 156 14.92 0.64 -3.86
CA ARG A 156 16.28 0.07 -3.70
C ARG A 156 16.76 0.19 -2.26
N ASP A 157 16.54 1.35 -1.63
CA ASP A 157 16.91 1.58 -0.22
C ASP A 157 16.12 0.66 0.72
N MET A 158 14.82 0.46 0.51
CA MET A 158 13.99 -0.48 1.28
C MET A 158 14.56 -1.89 1.23
N VAL A 159 14.86 -2.38 0.03
CA VAL A 159 15.39 -3.73 -0.20
C VAL A 159 16.78 -3.87 0.41
N ASP A 160 17.65 -2.86 0.28
CA ASP A 160 18.99 -2.83 0.86
C ASP A 160 18.95 -2.88 2.39
N ILE A 161 18.15 -2.02 3.02
CA ILE A 161 17.97 -1.97 4.48
C ILE A 161 17.43 -3.30 5.00
N LYS A 162 16.38 -3.84 4.36
CA LYS A 162 15.82 -5.15 4.72
C LYS A 162 16.88 -6.23 4.72
N ARG A 163 17.65 -6.34 3.64
CA ARG A 163 18.70 -7.36 3.50
C ARG A 163 19.84 -7.19 4.50
N LYS A 164 20.35 -5.97 4.64
CA LYS A 164 21.48 -5.68 5.55
C LYS A 164 21.15 -5.96 7.01
N ASN A 165 19.90 -5.71 7.41
CA ASN A 165 19.46 -5.87 8.80
C ASN A 165 18.66 -7.17 9.01
N ASN A 166 18.57 -8.05 8.01
CA ASN A 166 17.81 -9.30 8.06
C ASN A 166 16.36 -9.11 8.57
N LEU A 167 15.68 -8.05 8.10
CA LEU A 167 14.32 -7.73 8.52
C LEU A 167 13.29 -8.67 7.89
N LYS A 168 12.21 -8.95 8.62
CA LYS A 168 11.15 -9.85 8.17
C LYS A 168 10.01 -9.15 7.41
N VAL A 169 10.06 -7.82 7.30
CA VAL A 169 9.04 -7.05 6.59
C VAL A 169 8.91 -7.53 5.13
N THR A 170 7.67 -7.69 4.66
CA THR A 170 7.40 -7.98 3.25
C THR A 170 7.31 -6.68 2.48
N ILE A 171 8.16 -6.49 1.48
CA ILE A 171 8.20 -5.30 0.61
C ILE A 171 7.61 -5.68 -0.75
N GLY A 172 6.53 -5.01 -1.16
CA GLY A 172 5.86 -5.27 -2.42
C GLY A 172 5.75 -4.05 -3.32
N MET A 173 5.64 -4.30 -4.61
CA MET A 173 5.21 -3.34 -5.61
C MET A 173 3.79 -3.69 -6.09
N GLN A 174 2.96 -2.68 -6.36
CA GLN A 174 1.62 -2.88 -6.91
C GLN A 174 1.36 -1.94 -8.07
N MET A 175 0.88 -2.51 -9.17
CA MET A 175 0.22 -1.78 -10.24
C MET A 175 -1.29 -1.84 -10.06
N VAL A 176 -1.96 -0.70 -10.17
CA VAL A 176 -3.39 -0.66 -10.49
C VAL A 176 -3.49 -0.53 -12.01
N LEU A 177 -3.89 -1.61 -12.65
CA LEU A 177 -3.97 -1.70 -14.11
C LEU A 177 -5.36 -1.24 -14.58
N MET A 178 -5.40 -0.22 -15.43
CA MET A 178 -6.50 0.04 -16.34
C MET A 178 -6.11 -0.47 -17.75
N PRO A 179 -7.05 -0.90 -18.60
CA PRO A 179 -6.69 -1.46 -19.92
C PRO A 179 -5.80 -0.55 -20.77
N GLU A 180 -5.97 0.76 -20.69
CA GLU A 180 -5.16 1.77 -21.39
C GLU A 180 -3.72 1.91 -20.87
N TYR A 181 -3.36 1.19 -19.80
CA TYR A 181 -1.99 1.14 -19.26
C TYR A 181 -1.28 -0.17 -19.63
N GLU A 182 -1.80 -0.92 -20.59
CA GLU A 182 -1.26 -2.21 -21.04
C GLU A 182 0.20 -2.13 -21.49
N ASP A 183 0.61 -0.99 -22.03
CA ASP A 183 1.98 -0.69 -22.43
C ASP A 183 2.97 -0.77 -21.27
N GLN A 184 2.49 -0.63 -20.01
CA GLN A 184 3.33 -0.61 -18.81
C GLN A 184 3.43 -1.97 -18.09
N ILE A 185 2.70 -3.00 -18.51
CA ILE A 185 2.77 -4.33 -17.90
C ILE A 185 4.21 -4.89 -17.97
N MET A 186 4.78 -4.98 -19.16
CA MET A 186 6.13 -5.53 -19.34
C MET A 186 7.25 -4.64 -18.81
N PRO A 187 7.25 -3.30 -19.03
CA PRO A 187 8.24 -2.42 -18.43
C PRO A 187 8.24 -2.51 -16.90
N LEU A 188 7.07 -2.55 -16.27
CA LEU A 188 6.98 -2.66 -14.80
C LEU A 188 7.44 -4.03 -14.28
N ALA A 189 7.13 -5.12 -14.98
CA ALA A 189 7.61 -6.44 -14.61
C ALA A 189 9.16 -6.52 -14.65
N ARG A 190 9.77 -5.94 -15.67
CA ARG A 190 11.24 -5.83 -15.77
C ARG A 190 11.83 -4.96 -14.66
N LEU A 191 11.18 -3.84 -14.35
CA LEU A 191 11.58 -2.97 -13.24
C LEU A 191 11.48 -3.72 -11.90
N GLY A 192 10.42 -4.50 -11.69
CA GLY A 192 10.27 -5.35 -10.50
C GLY A 192 11.42 -6.34 -10.35
N LYS A 193 11.81 -7.01 -11.44
CA LYS A 193 12.98 -7.92 -11.47
C LYS A 193 14.29 -7.19 -11.17
N GLU A 194 14.47 -5.96 -11.62
CA GLU A 194 15.64 -5.13 -11.33
C GLU A 194 15.69 -4.70 -9.86
N LEU A 195 14.58 -4.17 -9.34
CA LEU A 195 14.50 -3.61 -7.98
C LEU A 195 14.45 -4.68 -6.89
N ARG A 196 14.02 -5.90 -7.23
CA ARG A 196 13.98 -7.08 -6.36
C ARG A 196 13.21 -6.89 -5.05
N PRO A 197 11.98 -6.35 -5.05
CA PRO A 197 11.10 -6.47 -3.91
C PRO A 197 10.76 -7.95 -3.67
N ASP A 198 10.02 -8.25 -2.60
CA ASP A 198 9.59 -9.63 -2.33
C ASP A 198 8.50 -10.10 -3.33
N TYR A 199 7.71 -9.16 -3.88
CA TYR A 199 6.75 -9.45 -4.94
C TYR A 199 6.38 -8.20 -5.75
N LEU A 200 5.84 -8.42 -6.93
CA LEU A 200 5.09 -7.46 -7.73
C LEU A 200 3.70 -8.02 -7.98
N VAL A 201 2.66 -7.25 -7.70
CA VAL A 201 1.28 -7.59 -8.05
C VAL A 201 0.72 -6.60 -9.07
N ILE A 202 0.11 -7.12 -10.12
CA ILE A 202 -0.67 -6.35 -11.09
C ILE A 202 -2.14 -6.71 -10.85
N LYS A 203 -2.92 -5.75 -10.39
CA LYS A 203 -4.36 -5.94 -10.16
C LYS A 203 -5.16 -5.01 -11.04
N HIS A 204 -6.34 -5.46 -11.47
CA HIS A 204 -7.28 -4.61 -12.19
C HIS A 204 -7.72 -3.42 -11.32
N CYS A 205 -8.05 -2.30 -11.96
CA CYS A 205 -8.75 -1.21 -11.30
C CYS A 205 -10.19 -1.64 -11.04
N SER A 206 -10.67 -1.40 -9.82
CA SER A 206 -12.09 -1.50 -9.51
C SER A 206 -12.75 -0.13 -9.73
N ASP A 207 -14.01 -0.11 -10.15
CA ASP A 207 -14.81 1.09 -10.25
C ASP A 207 -15.99 1.02 -9.26
N ASN A 208 -16.64 2.14 -9.00
CA ASN A 208 -17.88 2.13 -8.24
C ASN A 208 -19.07 1.71 -9.14
N GLU A 209 -20.26 1.53 -8.56
CA GLU A 209 -21.46 1.12 -9.28
C GLU A 209 -21.88 2.12 -10.37
N GLU A 210 -21.50 3.38 -10.21
CA GLU A 210 -21.81 4.47 -11.13
C GLU A 210 -20.81 4.57 -12.30
N GLY A 211 -19.70 3.82 -12.24
CA GLY A 211 -18.64 3.83 -13.26
C GLY A 211 -17.85 5.15 -13.30
N ALA A 212 -17.63 5.77 -12.14
CA ALA A 212 -17.04 7.12 -12.04
C ALA A 212 -15.58 7.20 -12.56
N LEU A 213 -14.83 6.09 -12.56
CA LEU A 213 -13.48 6.01 -13.14
C LEU A 213 -13.50 5.58 -14.62
N GLY A 214 -14.66 5.18 -15.15
CA GLY A 214 -14.81 4.75 -16.54
C GLY A 214 -14.07 3.46 -16.91
N VAL A 215 -13.89 2.53 -15.97
CA VAL A 215 -13.11 1.30 -16.19
C VAL A 215 -13.76 0.40 -17.25
N ASN A 216 -13.04 0.18 -18.35
CA ASN A 216 -13.48 -0.76 -19.40
C ASN A 216 -13.13 -2.22 -19.03
N TYR A 217 -13.99 -2.88 -18.26
CA TYR A 217 -13.75 -4.28 -17.82
C TYR A 217 -13.56 -5.28 -18.98
N LYS A 218 -14.17 -5.05 -20.15
CA LYS A 218 -13.99 -5.92 -21.32
C LYS A 218 -12.58 -5.82 -21.90
N GLY A 219 -11.91 -4.70 -21.68
CA GLY A 219 -10.54 -4.46 -22.13
C GLY A 219 -9.47 -5.29 -21.41
N TYR A 220 -9.78 -5.94 -20.28
CA TYR A 220 -8.81 -6.79 -19.59
C TYR A 220 -8.58 -8.14 -20.25
N LYS A 221 -9.59 -8.70 -20.92
CA LYS A 221 -9.50 -10.04 -21.54
C LYS A 221 -8.35 -10.17 -22.54
N PRO A 222 -8.11 -9.20 -23.45
CA PRO A 222 -6.97 -9.26 -24.37
C PRO A 222 -5.60 -9.20 -23.67
N LEU A 223 -5.54 -8.74 -22.42
CA LEU A 223 -4.27 -8.54 -21.70
C LEU A 223 -3.75 -9.82 -21.01
N TYR A 224 -4.54 -10.89 -20.94
CA TYR A 224 -4.17 -12.10 -20.20
C TYR A 224 -2.85 -12.74 -20.70
N GLU A 225 -2.61 -12.74 -22.00
CA GLU A 225 -1.35 -13.27 -22.54
C GLU A 225 -0.15 -12.44 -22.10
N LYS A 226 -0.25 -11.11 -22.22
CA LYS A 226 0.78 -10.19 -21.76
C LYS A 226 1.04 -10.29 -20.24
N LEU A 227 -0.02 -10.52 -19.45
CA LEU A 227 0.10 -10.75 -18.01
C LEU A 227 0.83 -12.07 -17.71
N ARG A 228 0.58 -13.14 -18.46
CA ARG A 228 1.32 -14.41 -18.35
C ARG A 228 2.80 -14.25 -18.74
N GLU A 229 3.09 -13.47 -19.78
CA GLU A 229 4.46 -13.15 -20.16
C GLU A 229 5.17 -12.37 -19.04
N ALA A 230 4.47 -11.44 -18.40
CA ALA A 230 5.02 -10.70 -17.25
C ALA A 230 5.25 -11.60 -16.03
N GLU A 231 4.33 -12.54 -15.77
CA GLU A 231 4.46 -13.54 -14.69
C GLU A 231 5.66 -14.46 -14.94
N ALA A 232 5.92 -14.83 -16.19
CA ALA A 232 7.08 -15.65 -16.56
C ALA A 232 8.43 -14.98 -16.33
N LEU A 233 8.48 -13.67 -16.03
CA LEU A 233 9.69 -12.96 -15.58
C LEU A 233 9.97 -13.16 -14.08
N SER A 234 9.00 -13.67 -13.30
CA SER A 234 9.23 -14.02 -11.90
C SER A 234 10.14 -15.24 -11.82
N ASP A 235 11.09 -15.22 -10.91
CA ASP A 235 12.00 -16.34 -10.64
C ASP A 235 11.40 -17.33 -9.64
#